data_7dfb80a2f9a930739d27f1572d111e9c
#
_entry.id   7dfb80a2f9a930739d27f1572d111e9c
#
_cell.length_a   1.000
_cell.length_b   1.000
_cell.length_c   1.000
_cell.angle_alpha   90.00
_cell.angle_beta   90.00
_cell.angle_gamma   90.00
#
_symmetry.space_group_name_H-M   'P 1'
#
loop_
_entity.id
_entity.type
_entity.pdbx_description
1 polymer ?
#
loop_
_entity_poly.entity_id
_entity_poly.type
_entity_poly.pdbx_seq_one_letter_code
_entity_poly.pdbx_strand_id
1 'polypeptide(L)'
;MAKIRISLLLIVLQLTMKGDDNMKNKILPTLFVGIDVSSKTNVLCALDFQGNKLLNLKASNNNPGAESMSKSILDCLNSNNLKYAVIALESTSIYSVHIANFLSSHENLALFEPKVYCLNPKAIVNYRKSFVDMDKTDPLDAYAIADFAGCGKIYLLLGVILSFLLYKG
;
A
#
# COMPACT_ATOMS: atom_id res chain seq x y z
N MET A 1 -13.14 14.82 -5.22
CA MET A 1 -11.78 14.30 -4.90
C MET A 1 -11.31 13.17 -5.82
N ALA A 2 -12.14 12.18 -6.17
CA ALA A 2 -11.76 11.11 -7.13
C ALA A 2 -11.26 11.63 -8.49
N LYS A 3 -11.89 12.66 -9.07
CA LYS A 3 -11.47 13.24 -10.36
C LYS A 3 -10.06 13.87 -10.34
N ILE A 4 -9.68 14.51 -9.23
CA ILE A 4 -8.35 15.14 -9.09
C ILE A 4 -7.28 14.04 -8.95
N ARG A 5 -7.59 12.96 -8.25
CA ARG A 5 -6.72 11.79 -8.10
C ARG A 5 -6.44 11.11 -9.44
N ILE A 6 -7.48 10.87 -10.23
CA ILE A 6 -7.37 10.25 -11.56
C ILE A 6 -6.53 11.15 -12.50
N SER A 7 -6.76 12.46 -12.49
CA SER A 7 -5.97 13.40 -13.30
C SER A 7 -4.49 13.45 -12.89
N LEU A 8 -4.21 13.53 -11.59
CA LEU A 8 -2.83 13.56 -11.08
C LEU A 8 -2.11 12.21 -11.35
N LEU A 9 -2.82 11.13 -11.18
CA LEU A 9 -2.32 9.79 -11.43
C LEU A 9 -2.07 9.55 -12.91
N LEU A 10 -2.96 10.01 -13.80
CA LEU A 10 -2.76 9.97 -15.26
C LEU A 10 -1.59 10.85 -15.69
N ILE A 11 -1.41 12.03 -15.10
CA ILE A 11 -0.27 12.91 -15.37
C ILE A 11 1.04 12.26 -14.89
N VAL A 12 1.06 11.69 -13.70
CA VAL A 12 2.25 10.96 -13.18
C VAL A 12 2.53 9.74 -14.05
N LEU A 13 1.52 8.97 -14.43
CA LEU A 13 1.64 7.86 -15.37
C LEU A 13 2.15 8.33 -16.74
N GLN A 14 1.63 9.43 -17.28
CA GLN A 14 2.09 9.98 -18.56
C GLN A 14 3.52 10.54 -18.51
N LEU A 15 3.92 11.13 -17.38
CA LEU A 15 5.27 11.71 -17.21
C LEU A 15 6.32 10.64 -16.90
N THR A 16 5.97 9.60 -16.14
CA THR A 16 6.91 8.52 -15.76
C THR A 16 6.97 7.38 -16.78
N MET A 17 5.93 7.24 -17.64
CA MET A 17 5.74 6.08 -18.51
C MET A 17 5.82 6.41 -20.02
N LYS A 18 6.56 7.44 -20.42
CA LYS A 18 6.93 7.60 -21.83
C LYS A 18 7.88 6.46 -22.23
N GLY A 19 7.36 5.22 -22.31
CA GLY A 19 8.11 4.11 -22.85
C GLY A 19 7.88 2.73 -22.25
N ASP A 20 7.13 2.54 -21.16
CA ASP A 20 7.01 1.20 -20.55
C ASP A 20 5.55 0.74 -20.36
N ASP A 21 4.99 0.13 -21.43
CA ASP A 21 3.68 -0.54 -21.38
C ASP A 21 3.63 -1.68 -20.35
N ASN A 22 4.78 -2.25 -20.00
CA ASN A 22 4.90 -3.30 -19.01
C ASN A 22 4.52 -2.83 -17.59
N MET A 23 4.88 -1.58 -17.26
CA MET A 23 4.54 -1.01 -15.94
C MET A 23 3.03 -0.71 -15.81
N LYS A 24 2.37 -0.22 -16.87
CA LYS A 24 0.91 -0.01 -16.89
C LYS A 24 0.15 -1.32 -16.69
N ASN A 25 0.58 -2.38 -17.35
CA ASN A 25 -0.02 -3.71 -17.25
C ASN A 25 0.12 -4.32 -15.85
N LYS A 26 1.07 -3.86 -15.03
CA LYS A 26 1.23 -4.29 -13.64
C LYS A 26 0.43 -3.43 -12.64
N ILE A 27 0.30 -2.13 -12.88
CA ILE A 27 -0.36 -1.22 -11.92
C ILE A 27 -1.87 -1.44 -11.87
N LEU A 28 -2.53 -1.61 -13.01
CA LEU A 28 -3.98 -1.77 -13.09
C LEU A 28 -4.51 -2.97 -12.28
N PRO A 29 -3.93 -4.19 -12.36
CA PRO A 29 -4.38 -5.33 -11.59
C PRO A 29 -3.69 -5.43 -10.21
N THR A 30 -3.35 -4.32 -9.57
CA THR A 30 -2.66 -4.30 -8.27
C THR A 30 -3.62 -3.95 -7.14
N LEU A 31 -3.56 -4.72 -6.06
CA LEU A 31 -4.17 -4.40 -4.77
C LEU A 31 -3.19 -3.56 -3.94
N PHE A 32 -3.64 -2.41 -3.47
CA PHE A 32 -2.87 -1.53 -2.58
C PHE A 32 -3.40 -1.68 -1.16
N VAL A 33 -2.60 -2.29 -0.30
CA VAL A 33 -2.94 -2.59 1.08
C VAL A 33 -2.21 -1.64 2.01
N GLY A 34 -2.95 -0.95 2.87
CA GLY A 34 -2.41 -0.13 3.96
C GLY A 34 -2.70 -0.77 5.30
N ILE A 35 -1.68 -0.84 6.16
CA ILE A 35 -1.81 -1.42 7.49
C ILE A 35 -1.32 -0.41 8.52
N ASP A 36 -2.24 0.01 9.39
CA ASP A 36 -1.91 0.74 10.62
C ASP A 36 -1.66 -0.28 11.74
N VAL A 37 -0.43 -0.24 12.29
CA VAL A 37 0.06 -1.24 13.24
C VAL A 37 0.14 -0.66 14.64
N SER A 38 -0.57 -1.26 15.58
CA SER A 38 -0.43 -0.97 17.01
C SER A 38 0.07 -2.18 17.80
N SER A 39 0.36 -2.00 19.07
CA SER A 39 0.85 -3.08 19.93
C SER A 39 -0.12 -4.25 20.08
N LYS A 40 -1.44 -4.00 19.99
CA LYS A 40 -2.47 -5.01 20.22
C LYS A 40 -3.26 -5.37 18.97
N THR A 41 -3.40 -4.43 18.04
CA THR A 41 -4.27 -4.58 16.87
C THR A 41 -3.63 -4.00 15.64
N ASN A 42 -3.95 -4.58 14.50
CA ASN A 42 -3.66 -4.07 13.18
C ASN A 42 -4.97 -3.69 12.49
N VAL A 43 -5.01 -2.53 11.84
CA VAL A 43 -6.13 -2.13 11.00
C VAL A 43 -5.65 -2.14 9.56
N LEU A 44 -6.38 -2.83 8.70
CA LEU A 44 -6.06 -3.00 7.29
C LEU A 44 -7.14 -2.35 6.43
N CYS A 45 -6.71 -1.61 5.42
CA CYS A 45 -7.55 -1.14 4.32
C CYS A 45 -6.89 -1.53 3.00
N ALA A 46 -7.67 -2.03 2.04
CA ALA A 46 -7.16 -2.33 0.71
C ALA A 46 -7.98 -1.61 -0.37
N LEU A 47 -7.27 -1.07 -1.35
CA LEU A 47 -7.81 -0.27 -2.45
C LEU A 47 -7.39 -0.89 -3.78
N ASP A 48 -8.25 -0.75 -4.79
CA ASP A 48 -7.83 -0.95 -6.18
C ASP A 48 -7.07 0.28 -6.72
N PHE A 49 -6.61 0.20 -7.95
CA PHE A 49 -5.95 1.30 -8.64
C PHE A 49 -6.83 2.57 -8.74
N GLN A 50 -8.15 2.43 -8.83
CA GLN A 50 -9.09 3.55 -8.92
C GLN A 50 -9.35 4.20 -7.55
N GLY A 51 -8.92 3.56 -6.47
CA GLY A 51 -9.13 4.00 -5.10
C GLY A 51 -10.44 3.53 -4.49
N ASN A 52 -11.09 2.56 -5.11
CA ASN A 52 -12.24 1.91 -4.52
C ASN A 52 -11.79 1.03 -3.35
N LYS A 53 -12.48 1.15 -2.23
CA LYS A 53 -12.20 0.33 -1.05
C LYS A 53 -12.76 -1.08 -1.27
N LEU A 54 -11.87 -2.07 -1.32
CA LEU A 54 -12.21 -3.48 -1.54
C LEU A 54 -12.23 -4.28 -0.24
N LEU A 55 -11.41 -3.88 0.75
CA LEU A 55 -11.29 -4.60 2.02
C LEU A 55 -11.07 -3.60 3.16
N ASN A 56 -11.69 -3.88 4.31
CA ASN A 56 -11.40 -3.23 5.58
C ASN A 56 -11.49 -4.28 6.68
N LEU A 57 -10.45 -4.40 7.50
CA LEU A 57 -10.32 -5.44 8.51
C LEU A 57 -9.58 -4.91 9.73
N LYS A 58 -10.02 -5.34 10.91
CA LYS A 58 -9.28 -5.18 12.17
C LYS A 58 -8.93 -6.55 12.70
N ALA A 59 -7.65 -6.80 12.98
CA ALA A 59 -7.13 -8.07 13.47
C ALA A 59 -6.21 -7.84 14.68
N SER A 60 -6.04 -8.87 15.51
CA SER A 60 -5.08 -8.82 16.61
C SER A 60 -3.64 -8.82 16.08
N ASN A 61 -2.73 -8.13 16.77
CA ASN A 61 -1.32 -8.13 16.41
C ASN A 61 -0.61 -9.36 17.01
N ASN A 62 -0.92 -10.53 16.45
CA ASN A 62 -0.36 -11.83 16.78
C ASN A 62 -0.44 -12.76 15.56
N ASN A 63 0.10 -13.98 15.66
CA ASN A 63 0.11 -14.93 14.55
C ASN A 63 -1.29 -15.26 14.00
N PRO A 64 -2.32 -15.59 14.81
CA PRO A 64 -3.67 -15.81 14.28
C PRO A 64 -4.24 -14.58 13.56
N GLY A 65 -3.96 -13.38 14.04
CA GLY A 65 -4.37 -12.14 13.38
C GLY A 65 -3.65 -11.91 12.06
N ALA A 66 -2.36 -12.21 11.98
CA ALA A 66 -1.57 -12.14 10.74
C ALA A 66 -2.09 -13.15 9.70
N GLU A 67 -2.41 -14.37 10.11
CA GLU A 67 -3.05 -15.38 9.25
C GLU A 67 -4.42 -14.93 8.74
N SER A 68 -5.25 -14.35 9.59
CA SER A 68 -6.54 -13.79 9.19
C SER A 68 -6.40 -12.66 8.18
N MET A 69 -5.38 -11.81 8.34
CA MET A 69 -5.09 -10.72 7.40
C MET A 69 -4.62 -11.27 6.05
N SER A 70 -3.68 -12.21 6.03
CA SER A 70 -3.17 -12.81 4.80
C SER A 70 -4.28 -13.52 4.02
N LYS A 71 -5.15 -14.27 4.71
CA LYS A 71 -6.32 -14.91 4.12
C LYS A 71 -7.25 -13.88 3.48
N SER A 72 -7.58 -12.82 4.21
CA SER A 72 -8.49 -11.77 3.69
C SER A 72 -7.89 -11.03 2.50
N ILE A 73 -6.58 -10.80 2.47
CA ILE A 73 -5.88 -10.24 1.32
C ILE A 73 -5.97 -11.18 0.11
N LEU A 74 -5.72 -12.49 0.31
CA LEU A 74 -5.82 -13.51 -0.73
C LEU A 74 -7.23 -13.61 -1.32
N ASP A 75 -8.24 -13.66 -0.45
CA ASP A 75 -9.64 -13.70 -0.87
C ASP A 75 -10.01 -12.44 -1.69
N CYS A 76 -9.53 -11.27 -1.26
CA CYS A 76 -9.73 -10.00 -1.97
C CYS A 76 -9.04 -9.98 -3.35
N LEU A 77 -7.79 -10.46 -3.45
CA LEU A 77 -7.05 -10.58 -4.71
C LEU A 77 -7.79 -11.49 -5.69
N ASN A 78 -8.20 -12.68 -5.23
CA ASN A 78 -8.88 -13.66 -6.08
C ASN A 78 -10.26 -13.18 -6.51
N SER A 79 -11.07 -12.63 -5.61
CA SER A 79 -12.44 -12.18 -5.90
C SER A 79 -12.50 -11.01 -6.87
N ASN A 80 -11.43 -10.21 -6.94
CA ASN A 80 -11.34 -9.04 -7.83
C ASN A 80 -10.43 -9.26 -9.04
N ASN A 81 -9.97 -10.50 -9.31
CA ASN A 81 -9.04 -10.84 -10.39
C ASN A 81 -7.78 -9.97 -10.42
N LEU A 82 -7.28 -9.58 -9.23
CA LEU A 82 -6.05 -8.82 -9.09
C LEU A 82 -4.83 -9.77 -9.12
N LYS A 83 -3.72 -9.30 -9.67
CA LYS A 83 -2.54 -10.14 -9.94
C LYS A 83 -1.34 -9.78 -9.08
N TYR A 84 -1.33 -8.58 -8.52
CA TYR A 84 -0.20 -8.04 -7.77
C TYR A 84 -0.67 -7.45 -6.46
N ALA A 85 0.19 -7.47 -5.44
CA ALA A 85 -0.06 -6.85 -4.15
C ALA A 85 1.05 -5.85 -3.78
N VAL A 86 0.67 -4.65 -3.39
CA VAL A 86 1.55 -3.67 -2.74
C VAL A 86 1.03 -3.49 -1.34
N ILE A 87 1.84 -3.84 -0.35
CA ILE A 87 1.49 -3.79 1.06
C ILE A 87 2.36 -2.72 1.73
N ALA A 88 1.74 -1.72 2.29
CA ALA A 88 2.43 -0.65 3.00
C ALA A 88 2.00 -0.60 4.46
N LEU A 89 2.95 -0.41 5.36
CA LEU A 89 2.70 -0.24 6.77
C LEU A 89 3.51 0.93 7.31
N GLU A 90 2.98 1.59 8.34
CA GLU A 90 3.70 2.64 9.03
C GLU A 90 4.75 2.04 9.97
N SER A 91 6.02 2.44 9.81
CA SER A 91 7.14 1.95 10.63
C SER A 91 7.21 2.70 11.96
N THR A 92 6.24 2.49 12.84
CA THR A 92 6.16 3.17 14.14
C THR A 92 6.91 2.44 15.27
N SER A 93 7.18 1.14 15.10
CA SER A 93 7.78 0.34 16.17
C SER A 93 8.26 -1.03 15.69
N ILE A 94 8.87 -1.81 16.58
CA ILE A 94 9.23 -3.22 16.35
C ILE A 94 8.00 -4.08 15.97
N TYR A 95 6.80 -3.66 16.35
CA TYR A 95 5.55 -4.39 16.04
C TYR A 95 5.28 -4.48 14.53
N SER A 96 5.68 -3.49 13.75
CA SER A 96 5.51 -3.49 12.29
C SER A 96 6.45 -4.48 11.60
N VAL A 97 7.63 -4.77 12.18
CA VAL A 97 8.62 -5.68 11.59
C VAL A 97 8.08 -7.11 11.50
N HIS A 98 7.39 -7.59 12.54
CA HIS A 98 6.85 -8.95 12.55
C HIS A 98 5.81 -9.16 11.47
N ILE A 99 4.84 -8.24 11.34
CA ILE A 99 3.79 -8.36 10.32
C ILE A 99 4.35 -8.15 8.91
N ALA A 100 5.33 -7.26 8.73
CA ALA A 100 6.00 -7.06 7.44
C ALA A 100 6.73 -8.33 6.99
N ASN A 101 7.51 -8.95 7.88
CA ASN A 101 8.21 -10.20 7.59
C ASN A 101 7.23 -11.34 7.29
N PHE A 102 6.17 -11.48 8.10
CA PHE A 102 5.14 -12.49 7.90
C PHE A 102 4.51 -12.37 6.51
N LEU A 103 4.05 -11.17 6.13
CA LEU A 103 3.38 -10.94 4.84
C LEU A 103 4.34 -11.08 3.64
N SER A 104 5.61 -10.70 3.79
CA SER A 104 6.59 -10.81 2.71
C SER A 104 7.06 -12.24 2.46
N SER A 105 7.00 -13.12 3.48
CA SER A 105 7.41 -14.53 3.38
C SER A 105 6.24 -15.52 3.23
N HIS A 106 5.00 -15.04 3.19
CA HIS A 106 3.82 -15.89 3.13
C HIS A 106 3.68 -16.59 1.77
N GLU A 107 3.74 -17.91 1.75
CA GLU A 107 3.82 -18.74 0.54
C GLU A 107 2.69 -18.46 -0.47
N ASN A 108 1.45 -18.40 -0.01
CA ASN A 108 0.31 -18.16 -0.91
C ASN A 108 0.27 -16.73 -1.45
N LEU A 109 0.76 -15.74 -0.70
CA LEU A 109 0.88 -14.37 -1.20
C LEU A 109 1.99 -14.25 -2.25
N ALA A 110 3.01 -15.11 -2.21
CA ALA A 110 4.10 -15.10 -3.19
C ALA A 110 3.60 -15.22 -4.64
N LEU A 111 2.44 -15.87 -4.87
CA LEU A 111 1.80 -15.96 -6.18
C LEU A 111 1.37 -14.61 -6.77
N PHE A 112 1.22 -13.60 -5.92
CA PHE A 112 0.78 -12.23 -6.30
C PHE A 112 1.93 -11.21 -6.26
N GLU A 113 3.18 -11.66 -6.31
CA GLU A 113 4.40 -10.83 -6.29
C GLU A 113 4.35 -9.72 -5.22
N PRO A 114 4.14 -10.04 -3.92
CA PRO A 114 3.90 -9.03 -2.90
C PRO A 114 5.11 -8.13 -2.71
N LYS A 115 4.89 -6.83 -2.73
CA LYS A 115 5.89 -5.84 -2.37
C LYS A 115 5.50 -5.21 -1.04
N VAL A 116 6.29 -5.46 0.01
CA VAL A 116 6.02 -4.96 1.36
C VAL A 116 6.94 -3.79 1.68
N TYR A 117 6.35 -2.65 2.06
CA TYR A 117 7.05 -1.40 2.35
C TYR A 117 6.76 -0.92 3.76
N CYS A 118 7.81 -0.66 4.53
CA CYS A 118 7.71 0.06 5.80
C CYS A 118 7.91 1.55 5.54
N LEU A 119 6.87 2.35 5.75
CA LEU A 119 6.84 3.77 5.43
C LEU A 119 7.26 4.62 6.63
N ASN A 120 7.93 5.74 6.35
CA ASN A 120 8.27 6.70 7.38
C ASN A 120 6.99 7.38 7.91
N PRO A 121 6.75 7.38 9.24
CA PRO A 121 5.58 8.01 9.86
C PRO A 121 5.39 9.47 9.46
N LYS A 122 6.47 10.24 9.34
CA LYS A 122 6.41 11.66 8.94
C LYS A 122 5.81 11.84 7.54
N ALA A 123 6.10 10.91 6.62
CA ALA A 123 5.55 10.96 5.26
C ALA A 123 4.03 10.76 5.28
N ILE A 124 3.55 9.79 6.07
CA ILE A 124 2.11 9.50 6.20
C ILE A 124 1.38 10.62 6.92
N VAL A 125 1.93 11.16 8.02
CA VAL A 125 1.34 12.32 8.73
C VAL A 125 1.21 13.53 7.80
N ASN A 126 2.23 13.84 7.00
CA ASN A 126 2.16 14.95 6.06
C ASN A 126 1.16 14.68 4.93
N TYR A 127 1.07 13.43 4.47
CA TYR A 127 0.10 13.05 3.47
C TYR A 127 -1.34 13.17 3.98
N ARG A 128 -1.60 12.73 5.22
CA ARG A 128 -2.91 12.87 5.87
C ARG A 128 -3.39 14.32 5.98
N LYS A 129 -2.49 15.28 6.17
CA LYS A 129 -2.84 16.72 6.20
C LYS A 129 -3.45 17.21 4.87
N SER A 130 -3.27 16.49 3.78
CA SER A 130 -3.91 16.82 2.50
C SER A 130 -5.36 16.36 2.39
N PHE A 131 -5.83 15.53 3.33
CA PHE A 131 -7.25 15.16 3.45
C PHE A 131 -7.96 16.21 4.31
N VAL A 132 -8.50 17.24 3.67
CA VAL A 132 -9.33 18.25 4.32
C VAL A 132 -10.66 17.60 4.72
N ASP A 133 -11.12 17.81 5.94
CA ASP A 133 -12.44 17.39 6.49
C ASP A 133 -12.62 15.90 6.81
N MET A 134 -11.57 15.14 7.08
CA MET A 134 -11.72 13.77 7.57
C MET A 134 -11.33 13.68 9.05
N ASP A 135 -12.29 13.30 9.91
CA ASP A 135 -12.04 13.03 11.33
C ASP A 135 -11.01 11.90 11.50
N LYS A 136 -10.13 12.07 12.49
CA LYS A 136 -9.09 11.10 12.80
C LYS A 136 -9.70 9.82 13.37
N THR A 137 -9.70 8.75 12.58
CA THR A 137 -10.14 7.42 13.00
C THR A 137 -9.14 6.35 12.54
N ASP A 138 -9.00 5.25 13.28
CA ASP A 138 -8.11 4.13 12.91
C ASP A 138 -8.31 3.61 11.47
N PRO A 139 -9.56 3.49 10.96
CA PRO A 139 -9.80 3.12 9.56
C PRO A 139 -9.28 4.15 8.55
N LEU A 140 -9.21 5.42 8.94
CA LEU A 140 -8.68 6.48 8.09
C LEU A 140 -7.16 6.39 7.96
N ASP A 141 -6.47 5.97 9.02
CA ASP A 141 -5.02 5.82 9.02
C ASP A 141 -4.59 4.71 8.06
N ALA A 142 -5.22 3.53 8.14
CA ALA A 142 -4.99 2.45 7.19
C ALA A 142 -5.37 2.82 5.75
N TYR A 143 -6.47 3.56 5.56
CA TYR A 143 -6.85 4.09 4.25
C TYR A 143 -5.79 5.03 3.68
N ALA A 144 -5.30 5.98 4.48
CA ALA A 144 -4.29 6.94 4.03
C ALA A 144 -2.97 6.24 3.64
N ILE A 145 -2.59 5.16 4.35
CA ILE A 145 -1.42 4.34 4.01
C ILE A 145 -1.64 3.61 2.67
N ALA A 146 -2.81 3.00 2.46
CA ALA A 146 -3.15 2.32 1.20
C ALA A 146 -3.19 3.31 0.02
N ASP A 147 -3.80 4.47 0.23
CA ASP A 147 -3.90 5.53 -0.76
C ASP A 147 -2.54 6.12 -1.13
N PHE A 148 -1.66 6.32 -0.14
CA PHE A 148 -0.27 6.73 -0.36
C PHE A 148 0.48 5.73 -1.24
N ALA A 149 0.30 4.44 -0.99
CA ALA A 149 0.87 3.37 -1.79
C ALA A 149 0.33 3.38 -3.23
N GLY A 150 -0.99 3.56 -3.39
CA GLY A 150 -1.67 3.56 -4.69
C GLY A 150 -1.43 4.82 -5.53
N CYS A 151 -1.09 5.96 -4.91
CA CYS A 151 -0.78 7.20 -5.63
C CYS A 151 0.59 7.21 -6.32
N GLY A 152 1.29 6.08 -6.38
CA GLY A 152 2.61 5.99 -7.01
C GLY A 152 3.74 6.70 -6.24
N LYS A 153 3.46 7.28 -5.06
CA LYS A 153 4.48 7.97 -4.25
C LYS A 153 5.57 7.02 -3.77
N ILE A 154 5.26 5.74 -3.60
CA ILE A 154 6.27 4.72 -3.30
C ILE A 154 7.23 4.56 -4.48
N TYR A 155 6.73 4.54 -5.70
CA TYR A 155 7.57 4.44 -6.91
C TYR A 155 8.39 5.70 -7.16
N LEU A 156 7.85 6.89 -6.86
CA LEU A 156 8.58 8.16 -6.90
C LEU A 156 9.72 8.18 -5.88
N LEU A 157 9.49 7.74 -4.64
CA LEU A 157 10.53 7.61 -3.62
C LEU A 157 11.62 6.63 -4.04
N LEU A 158 11.27 5.49 -4.63
CA LEU A 158 12.22 4.51 -5.15
C LEU A 158 12.97 5.04 -6.38
N GLY A 159 12.31 5.76 -7.28
CA GLY A 159 12.94 6.39 -8.45
C GLY A 159 13.94 7.47 -8.05
N VAL A 160 13.64 8.29 -7.07
CA VAL A 160 14.56 9.29 -6.52
C VAL A 160 15.75 8.61 -5.81
N ILE A 161 15.51 7.55 -5.04
CA ILE A 161 16.61 6.79 -4.38
C ILE A 161 17.48 6.10 -5.42
N LEU A 162 16.90 5.47 -6.44
CA LEU A 162 17.65 4.82 -7.53
C LEU A 162 18.45 5.84 -8.36
N SER A 163 17.87 6.99 -8.69
CA SER A 163 18.59 8.06 -9.41
C SER A 163 19.75 8.60 -8.55
N PHE A 164 19.57 8.73 -7.24
CA PHE A 164 20.64 9.19 -6.34
C PHE A 164 21.77 8.16 -6.18
N LEU A 165 21.45 6.86 -6.20
CA LEU A 165 22.45 5.77 -6.15
C LEU A 165 23.21 5.62 -7.47
N LEU A 166 22.55 5.85 -8.61
CA LEU A 166 23.18 5.75 -9.93
C LEU A 166 24.05 6.99 -10.28
N TYR A 167 23.80 8.14 -9.62
CA TYR A 167 24.59 9.36 -9.86
C TYR A 167 25.86 9.46 -9.00
N LYS A 168 26.08 8.51 -8.07
CA LYS A 168 27.28 8.42 -7.22
C LYS A 168 28.29 7.36 -7.64
N GLY A 169 28.14 6.81 -8.88
CA GLY A 169 29.07 5.87 -9.51
C GLY A 169 30.00 6.54 -10.51
#